data_be73cde63907c9d0e2b979322551498b
#
_entry.id   be73cde63907c9d0e2b979322551498b
#
_cell.length_a   1.000
_cell.length_b   1.000
_cell.length_c   1.000
_cell.angle_alpha   90.00
_cell.angle_beta   90.00
_cell.angle_gamma   90.00
#
_symmetry.space_group_name_H-M   'P 1'
#
loop_
_entity.id
_entity.type
_entity.pdbx_description
1 polymer ?
#
loop_
_entity_poly.entity_id
_entity_poly.type
_entity_poly.pdbx_seq_one_letter_code
_entity_poly.pdbx_strand_id
1 'polypeptide(L)'
;KGFTLVELIVVLVIIAILAAMLIPALTGYIDKAKNKSIIAETRSAVMAAQTLIDEEYGKTNVGKLEETEIPVEDIAELAEVDPDKISNFALNTEGTKVATLTYTDGKKVCTYNPDNKSSNSDGAYDVSKEE
;
A
#
# COMPACT_ATOMS: atom_id res chain seq x y z
N LYS A 1 22.83 31.42 37.07
CA LYS A 1 22.77 30.14 37.76
C LYS A 1 22.33 29.08 36.77
N GLY A 2 23.11 28.05 36.65
CA GLY A 2 22.82 26.92 35.74
C GLY A 2 22.48 25.66 36.49
N PHE A 3 22.24 24.59 35.74
CA PHE A 3 22.02 23.28 36.30
C PHE A 3 23.29 22.67 36.86
N THR A 4 23.15 21.86 37.90
CA THR A 4 24.26 21.07 38.42
C THR A 4 24.47 19.84 37.54
N LEU A 5 25.65 19.25 37.61
CA LEU A 5 25.99 18.01 36.89
C LEU A 5 25.03 16.87 37.28
N VAL A 6 24.72 16.76 38.58
CA VAL A 6 23.80 15.73 39.10
C VAL A 6 22.39 15.90 38.54
N GLU A 7 21.88 17.14 38.49
CA GLU A 7 20.57 17.42 37.91
C GLU A 7 20.51 17.02 36.44
N LEU A 8 21.55 17.30 35.69
CA LEU A 8 21.61 16.93 34.27
C LEU A 8 21.65 15.41 34.08
N ILE A 9 22.43 14.71 34.88
CA ILE A 9 22.52 13.24 34.84
C ILE A 9 21.16 12.61 35.17
N VAL A 10 20.47 13.10 36.20
CA VAL A 10 19.16 12.58 36.60
C VAL A 10 18.15 12.77 35.47
N VAL A 11 18.12 13.91 34.81
CA VAL A 11 17.22 14.18 33.69
C VAL A 11 17.51 13.20 32.53
N LEU A 12 18.77 13.00 32.20
CA LEU A 12 19.15 12.07 31.12
C LEU A 12 18.73 10.64 31.43
N VAL A 13 18.89 10.20 32.68
CA VAL A 13 18.48 8.84 33.09
C VAL A 13 16.97 8.66 32.97
N ILE A 14 16.19 9.66 33.42
CA ILE A 14 14.73 9.62 33.32
C ILE A 14 14.27 9.57 31.88
N ILE A 15 14.87 10.40 31.01
CA ILE A 15 14.56 10.39 29.58
C ILE A 15 14.90 9.05 28.95
N ALA A 16 16.02 8.45 29.31
CA ALA A 16 16.44 7.14 28.79
C ALA A 16 15.46 6.04 29.17
N ILE A 17 14.98 6.03 30.43
CA ILE A 17 14.00 5.03 30.89
C ILE A 17 12.67 5.20 30.16
N LEU A 18 12.17 6.43 30.04
CA LEU A 18 10.93 6.71 29.33
C LEU A 18 11.03 6.35 27.84
N ALA A 19 12.15 6.66 27.20
CA ALA A 19 12.40 6.32 25.81
C ALA A 19 12.40 4.79 25.61
N ALA A 20 13.02 4.05 26.53
CA ALA A 20 13.08 2.59 26.44
C ALA A 20 11.69 1.94 26.47
N MET A 21 10.73 2.55 27.14
CA MET A 21 9.35 2.07 27.18
C MET A 21 8.53 2.49 25.96
N LEU A 22 8.78 3.69 25.42
CA LEU A 22 7.97 4.26 24.34
C LEU A 22 8.39 3.78 22.96
N ILE A 23 9.68 3.58 22.73
CA ILE A 23 10.20 3.22 21.40
C ILE A 23 9.62 1.93 20.85
N PRO A 24 9.55 0.81 21.61
CA PRO A 24 8.95 -0.43 21.09
C PRO A 24 7.48 -0.28 20.70
N ALA A 25 6.70 0.45 21.51
CA ALA A 25 5.29 0.70 21.21
C ALA A 25 5.13 1.58 19.96
N LEU A 26 5.95 2.62 19.84
CA LEU A 26 5.91 3.55 18.73
C LEU A 26 6.27 2.87 17.40
N THR A 27 7.28 1.99 17.41
CA THR A 27 7.65 1.25 16.20
C THR A 27 6.52 0.34 15.70
N GLY A 28 5.76 -0.27 16.62
CA GLY A 28 4.58 -1.06 16.26
C GLY A 28 3.49 -0.22 15.59
N TYR A 29 3.22 0.97 16.11
CA TYR A 29 2.25 1.89 15.50
C TYR A 29 2.71 2.40 14.15
N ILE A 30 3.99 2.70 14.00
CA ILE A 30 4.56 3.15 12.73
C ILE A 30 4.42 2.06 11.66
N ASP A 31 4.69 0.80 12.01
CA ASP A 31 4.53 -0.31 11.08
C ASP A 31 3.08 -0.47 10.62
N LYS A 32 2.14 -0.40 11.54
CA LYS A 32 0.70 -0.44 11.20
C LYS A 32 0.29 0.74 10.31
N ALA A 33 0.80 1.93 10.59
CA ALA A 33 0.53 3.12 9.79
C ALA A 33 1.07 2.95 8.36
N LYS A 34 2.27 2.39 8.22
CA LYS A 34 2.85 2.10 6.90
C LYS A 34 2.03 1.08 6.13
N ASN A 35 1.53 0.03 6.81
CA ASN A 35 0.65 -0.95 6.18
C ASN A 35 -0.63 -0.29 5.66
N LYS A 36 -1.25 0.56 6.45
CA LYS A 36 -2.46 1.28 6.02
C LYS A 36 -2.17 2.26 4.88
N SER A 37 -1.00 2.88 4.89
CA SER A 37 -0.57 3.80 3.83
C SER A 37 -0.41 3.08 2.50
N ILE A 38 0.28 1.95 2.48
CA ILE A 38 0.47 1.19 1.24
C ILE A 38 -0.85 0.59 0.73
N ILE A 39 -1.75 0.19 1.64
CA ILE A 39 -3.10 -0.26 1.26
C ILE A 39 -3.86 0.88 0.59
N ALA A 40 -3.79 2.10 1.12
CA ALA A 40 -4.44 3.26 0.53
C ALA A 40 -3.90 3.56 -0.87
N GLU A 41 -2.60 3.50 -1.06
CA GLU A 41 -1.97 3.71 -2.37
C GLU A 41 -2.36 2.60 -3.36
N THR A 42 -2.37 1.34 -2.91
CA THR A 42 -2.80 0.20 -3.72
C THR A 42 -4.26 0.35 -4.11
N ARG A 43 -5.10 0.77 -3.17
CA ARG A 43 -6.52 1.03 -3.45
C ARG A 43 -6.70 2.10 -4.51
N SER A 44 -5.91 3.17 -4.46
CA SER A 44 -5.92 4.21 -5.49
C SER A 44 -5.57 3.64 -6.87
N ALA A 45 -4.56 2.78 -6.95
CA ALA A 45 -4.17 2.12 -8.19
C ALA A 45 -5.27 1.18 -8.70
N VAL A 46 -5.90 0.41 -7.82
CA VAL A 46 -7.01 -0.49 -8.18
C VAL A 46 -8.21 0.30 -8.69
N MET A 47 -8.56 1.39 -8.02
CA MET A 47 -9.67 2.26 -8.45
C MET A 47 -9.37 2.92 -9.79
N ALA A 48 -8.15 3.36 -10.02
CA ALA A 48 -7.72 3.92 -11.30
C ALA A 48 -7.83 2.86 -12.41
N ALA A 49 -7.35 1.65 -12.15
CA ALA A 49 -7.46 0.54 -13.10
C ALA A 49 -8.91 0.22 -13.42
N GLN A 50 -9.77 0.15 -12.40
CA GLN A 50 -11.19 -0.13 -12.60
C GLN A 50 -11.87 0.98 -13.41
N THR A 51 -11.53 2.24 -13.15
CA THR A 51 -12.05 3.39 -13.91
C THR A 51 -11.69 3.26 -15.39
N LEU A 52 -10.44 2.92 -15.70
CA LEU A 52 -9.99 2.74 -17.08
C LEU A 52 -10.67 1.54 -17.74
N ILE A 53 -10.88 0.46 -17.00
CA ILE A 53 -11.62 -0.71 -17.49
C ILE A 53 -13.05 -0.31 -17.85
N ASP A 54 -13.73 0.43 -16.99
CA ASP A 54 -15.10 0.87 -17.20
C ASP A 54 -15.21 1.80 -18.40
N GLU A 55 -14.24 2.71 -18.57
CA GLU A 55 -14.17 3.60 -19.73
C GLU A 55 -13.99 2.84 -21.04
N GLU A 56 -13.03 1.91 -21.09
CA GLU A 56 -12.78 1.10 -22.28
C GLU A 56 -13.96 0.19 -22.60
N TYR A 57 -14.54 -0.42 -21.59
CA TYR A 57 -15.72 -1.27 -21.76
C TYR A 57 -16.91 -0.47 -22.32
N GLY A 58 -17.04 0.79 -21.91
CA GLY A 58 -18.08 1.68 -22.42
C GLY A 58 -17.87 2.11 -23.87
N LYS A 59 -16.61 2.17 -24.33
CA LYS A 59 -16.27 2.55 -25.70
C LYS A 59 -16.44 1.39 -26.68
N THR A 60 -16.10 0.20 -26.27
CA THR A 60 -16.13 -1.00 -27.11
C THR A 60 -17.43 -1.77 -26.85
N ASN A 61 -18.33 -1.72 -27.79
CA ASN A 61 -19.59 -2.49 -27.75
C ASN A 61 -19.34 -3.98 -28.00
N VAL A 62 -18.10 -4.45 -27.96
CA VAL A 62 -17.78 -5.79 -28.44
C VAL A 62 -16.72 -6.46 -27.57
N GLY A 63 -17.12 -7.47 -26.86
CA GLY A 63 -16.21 -8.48 -26.41
C GLY A 63 -15.52 -8.20 -25.07
N LYS A 64 -14.64 -9.10 -24.76
CA LYS A 64 -13.86 -9.14 -23.53
C LYS A 64 -12.63 -8.24 -23.66
N LEU A 65 -12.41 -7.37 -22.68
CA LEU A 65 -11.20 -6.57 -22.62
C LEU A 65 -9.99 -7.46 -22.29
N GLU A 66 -8.87 -7.13 -22.89
CA GLU A 66 -7.59 -7.75 -22.59
C GLU A 66 -6.72 -6.78 -21.77
N GLU A 67 -5.79 -7.33 -21.00
CA GLU A 67 -4.91 -6.54 -20.14
C GLU A 67 -4.07 -5.51 -20.93
N THR A 68 -3.77 -5.81 -22.19
CA THR A 68 -3.01 -4.95 -23.08
C THR A 68 -3.75 -3.66 -23.45
N GLU A 69 -5.07 -3.65 -23.28
CA GLU A 69 -5.90 -2.46 -23.55
C GLU A 69 -5.89 -1.48 -22.38
N ILE A 70 -5.36 -1.90 -21.22
CA ILE A 70 -5.24 -1.08 -20.02
C ILE A 70 -3.75 -1.02 -19.62
N PRO A 71 -2.98 -0.12 -20.22
CA PRO A 71 -1.55 -0.01 -19.89
C PRO A 71 -1.33 0.41 -18.43
N VAL A 72 -0.32 -0.18 -17.81
CA VAL A 72 0.05 0.13 -16.42
C VAL A 72 0.42 1.62 -16.29
N GLU A 73 1.00 2.20 -17.32
CA GLU A 73 1.35 3.63 -17.35
C GLU A 73 0.13 4.52 -17.19
N ASP A 74 -1.00 4.16 -17.81
CA ASP A 74 -2.24 4.92 -17.69
C ASP A 74 -2.85 4.77 -16.28
N ILE A 75 -2.75 3.58 -15.71
CA ILE A 75 -3.17 3.34 -14.31
C ILE A 75 -2.35 4.22 -13.38
N ALA A 76 -1.04 4.23 -13.56
CA ALA A 76 -0.12 4.99 -12.73
C ALA A 76 -0.36 6.50 -12.84
N GLU A 77 -0.62 7.00 -14.04
CA GLU A 77 -0.92 8.41 -14.27
C GLU A 77 -2.20 8.84 -13.55
N LEU A 78 -3.26 8.04 -13.68
CA LEU A 78 -4.54 8.35 -13.04
C LEU A 78 -4.47 8.22 -11.51
N ALA A 79 -3.71 7.27 -11.00
CA ALA A 79 -3.50 7.07 -9.57
C ALA A 79 -2.45 8.01 -8.97
N GLU A 80 -1.71 8.74 -9.82
CA GLU A 80 -0.62 9.63 -9.41
C GLU A 80 0.51 8.89 -8.69
N VAL A 81 0.88 7.72 -9.21
CA VAL A 81 1.97 6.90 -8.68
C VAL A 81 2.97 6.55 -9.79
N ASP A 82 4.13 6.03 -9.39
CA ASP A 82 5.15 5.59 -10.33
C ASP A 82 4.73 4.25 -10.97
N PRO A 83 4.73 4.13 -12.30
CA PRO A 83 4.36 2.89 -12.97
C PRO A 83 5.26 1.70 -12.60
N ASP A 84 6.52 1.94 -12.25
CA ASP A 84 7.45 0.87 -11.85
C ASP A 84 7.05 0.21 -10.52
N LYS A 85 6.19 0.86 -9.74
CA LYS A 85 5.69 0.33 -8.47
C LYS A 85 4.50 -0.58 -8.64
N ILE A 86 3.87 -0.60 -9.81
CA ILE A 86 2.71 -1.45 -10.10
C ILE A 86 3.17 -2.69 -10.87
N SER A 87 2.71 -3.86 -10.44
CA SER A 87 3.02 -5.13 -11.11
C SER A 87 1.84 -6.10 -10.97
N ASN A 88 1.94 -7.23 -11.66
CA ASN A 88 0.95 -8.34 -11.58
C ASN A 88 -0.50 -7.88 -11.79
N PHE A 89 -0.68 -6.88 -12.65
CA PHE A 89 -2.01 -6.43 -13.03
C PHE A 89 -2.66 -7.45 -13.95
N ALA A 90 -3.86 -7.88 -13.60
CA ALA A 90 -4.63 -8.83 -14.40
C ALA A 90 -6.13 -8.54 -14.27
N LEU A 91 -6.85 -8.80 -15.36
CA LEU A 91 -8.30 -8.71 -15.41
C LEU A 91 -8.93 -10.05 -15.03
N ASN A 92 -10.18 -10.01 -14.59
CA ASN A 92 -10.96 -11.23 -14.40
C ASN A 92 -11.26 -11.90 -15.75
N THR A 93 -11.79 -13.13 -15.71
CA THR A 93 -12.09 -13.89 -16.93
C THR A 93 -13.10 -13.21 -17.84
N GLU A 94 -13.92 -12.34 -17.30
CA GLU A 94 -14.93 -11.58 -18.06
C GLU A 94 -14.39 -10.26 -18.65
N GLY A 95 -13.20 -9.82 -18.19
CA GLY A 95 -12.59 -8.56 -18.63
C GLY A 95 -13.31 -7.32 -18.12
N THR A 96 -14.03 -7.43 -17.00
CA THR A 96 -14.84 -6.33 -16.44
C THR A 96 -14.31 -5.77 -15.14
N LYS A 97 -13.42 -6.50 -14.45
CA LYS A 97 -12.90 -6.12 -13.13
C LYS A 97 -11.44 -6.45 -12.99
N VAL A 98 -10.78 -5.72 -12.12
CA VAL A 98 -9.41 -6.04 -11.70
C VAL A 98 -9.43 -7.36 -10.94
N ALA A 99 -8.67 -8.35 -11.40
CA ALA A 99 -8.50 -9.61 -10.69
C ALA A 99 -7.36 -9.54 -9.69
N THR A 100 -6.23 -8.98 -10.10
CA THR A 100 -5.05 -8.81 -9.23
C THR A 100 -4.33 -7.52 -9.58
N LEU A 101 -3.67 -6.93 -8.60
CA LEU A 101 -2.76 -5.81 -8.78
C LEU A 101 -1.81 -5.79 -7.59
N THR A 102 -0.53 -5.64 -7.84
CA THR A 102 0.49 -5.55 -6.80
C THR A 102 1.13 -4.16 -6.85
N TYR A 103 1.28 -3.55 -5.68
CA TYR A 103 1.93 -2.26 -5.50
C TYR A 103 3.05 -2.40 -4.47
N THR A 104 4.20 -1.79 -4.74
CA THR A 104 5.32 -1.75 -3.80
C THR A 104 5.79 -0.32 -3.57
N ASP A 105 6.18 0.01 -2.33
CA ASP A 105 6.83 1.28 -2.01
C ASP A 105 8.36 1.14 -1.92
N GLY A 106 8.90 -0.04 -2.27
CA GLY A 106 10.31 -0.38 -2.15
C GLY A 106 10.68 -1.07 -0.84
N LYS A 107 9.78 -1.11 0.13
CA LYS A 107 9.99 -1.76 1.43
C LYS A 107 8.91 -2.77 1.76
N LYS A 108 7.69 -2.49 1.33
CA LYS A 108 6.54 -3.35 1.51
C LYS A 108 5.85 -3.59 0.19
N VAL A 109 5.21 -4.72 0.08
CA VAL A 109 4.43 -5.12 -1.09
C VAL A 109 2.99 -5.30 -0.65
N CYS A 110 2.06 -4.71 -1.38
CA CYS A 110 0.63 -4.89 -1.16
C CYS A 110 0.03 -5.52 -2.40
N THR A 111 -0.63 -6.67 -2.23
CA THR A 111 -1.31 -7.37 -3.31
C THR A 111 -2.81 -7.27 -3.12
N TYR A 112 -3.49 -6.75 -4.14
CA TYR A 112 -4.95 -6.77 -4.22
C TYR A 112 -5.40 -8.06 -4.89
N ASN A 113 -6.29 -8.76 -4.20
CA ASN A 113 -6.97 -9.94 -4.77
C ASN A 113 -8.32 -10.07 -4.05
N PRO A 114 -9.44 -9.78 -4.74
CA PRO A 114 -10.77 -9.82 -4.11
C PRO A 114 -11.18 -11.21 -3.65
N ASP A 115 -10.53 -12.26 -4.15
CA ASP A 115 -10.80 -13.64 -3.73
C ASP A 115 -9.99 -14.05 -2.50
N ASN A 116 -9.08 -13.20 -2.03
CA ASN A 116 -8.26 -13.48 -0.86
C ASN A 116 -9.10 -13.45 0.42
N LYS A 117 -9.05 -14.55 1.16
CA LYS A 117 -9.78 -14.72 2.42
C LYS A 117 -8.83 -14.96 3.59
N SER A 118 -7.57 -14.56 3.46
CA SER A 118 -6.60 -14.73 4.54
C SER A 118 -7.01 -13.92 5.78
N SER A 119 -6.93 -14.56 6.93
CA SER A 119 -7.22 -13.90 8.21
C SER A 119 -6.20 -12.83 8.59
N ASN A 120 -5.04 -12.82 7.94
CA ASN A 120 -3.95 -11.88 8.22
C ASN A 120 -3.96 -10.66 7.29
N SER A 121 -4.91 -10.58 6.35
CA SER A 121 -5.01 -9.48 5.40
C SER A 121 -6.14 -8.51 5.77
N ASP A 122 -6.05 -7.30 5.24
CA ASP A 122 -7.14 -6.33 5.32
C ASP A 122 -8.13 -6.58 4.17
N GLY A 123 -8.85 -7.70 4.25
CA GLY A 123 -9.78 -8.11 3.21
C GLY A 123 -9.06 -8.50 1.93
N ALA A 124 -9.32 -7.79 0.84
CA ALA A 124 -8.72 -8.05 -0.46
C ALA A 124 -7.25 -7.59 -0.57
N TYR A 125 -6.73 -6.88 0.43
CA TYR A 125 -5.37 -6.33 0.42
C TYR A 125 -4.48 -7.08 1.39
N ASP A 126 -3.39 -7.64 0.88
CA ASP A 126 -2.41 -8.38 1.68
C ASP A 126 -1.06 -7.65 1.62
N VAL A 127 -0.52 -7.30 2.79
CA VAL A 127 0.73 -6.56 2.91
C VAL A 127 1.82 -7.48 3.42
N SER A 128 2.95 -7.51 2.72
CA SER A 128 4.14 -8.24 3.14
C SER A 128 5.37 -7.34 2.98
N LYS A 129 6.50 -7.77 3.55
CA LYS A 129 7.76 -7.08 3.33
C LYS A 129 8.33 -7.50 1.98
N GLU A 130 8.93 -6.56 1.27
CA GLU A 130 9.66 -6.85 0.04
C GLU A 130 10.96 -7.58 0.41
N GLU A 131 11.21 -8.69 -0.24
CA GLU A 131 12.43 -9.46 -0.07
C GLU A 131 13.58 -8.91 -0.91
#